data_0924df9293924e0a551b65170028b6ca
#
_entry.id   0924df9293924e0a551b65170028b6ca
#
_cell.length_a   1.000
_cell.length_b   1.000
_cell.length_c   1.000
_cell.angle_alpha   90.00
_cell.angle_beta   90.00
_cell.angle_gamma   90.00
#
_symmetry.space_group_name_H-M   'P 1'
#
loop_
_entity.id
_entity.type
_entity.pdbx_description
1 polymer ?
#
loop_
_entity_poly.entity_id
_entity_poly.type
_entity_poly.pdbx_seq_one_letter_code
_entity_poly.pdbx_strand_id
1 'polypeptide(L)'
;RADLSEGFAAIGDFDMDAAPDVVLVGGGEVIILDAATGATRLGPVAIGGTGVGGPPTVADFDGDGAPEIGVAQATIYAMLKPDYAGGTINPVWSARNHDNSSSVTGSTVFDFEGDGVAEVLYNDECYMWVYDGPTGAVRFAAPTNSFTGTEASLVADVDADGHAEMVMISTGANPDAWHCNHHMDGSGGYPAWTAPSYGRAWRGISVFRDAANSWVGTRTMWTQHAYHVTNTCDDADTACDPAGGYGEIPRRPRDNWALPWLNNFRQNVQEGGIFDAPDAVLALRVTCSDPVRLVASLRNQGRALLPPGVTVAFFQRGAPDVELGRVTSTEPVFPGRVLELTLEAPAGVPPTETFFARVVVDPETATFRECREDNNDSDDATGRCLE
;
A
#
# COMPACT_ATOMS: atom_id res chain seq x y z
N ARG A 1 7.28 -1.92 -32.09
CA ARG A 1 8.43 -1.01 -32.31
C ARG A 1 9.69 -1.85 -32.43
N ALA A 2 10.48 -1.59 -33.49
CA ALA A 2 11.71 -2.33 -33.75
C ALA A 2 12.89 -1.94 -32.82
N ASP A 3 12.70 -0.90 -32.03
CA ASP A 3 13.64 -0.29 -31.10
C ASP A 3 13.52 -0.82 -29.64
N LEU A 4 12.43 -1.54 -29.34
CA LEU A 4 12.24 -2.24 -28.06
C LEU A 4 12.20 -3.75 -28.33
N SER A 5 13.35 -4.33 -28.63
CA SER A 5 13.47 -5.74 -29.01
C SER A 5 13.27 -6.72 -27.85
N GLU A 6 13.39 -6.25 -26.63
CA GLU A 6 13.18 -7.00 -25.39
C GLU A 6 12.56 -6.06 -24.35
N GLY A 7 11.50 -6.49 -23.68
CA GLY A 7 10.86 -5.66 -22.66
C GLY A 7 9.69 -6.34 -21.99
N PHE A 8 9.25 -5.73 -20.91
CA PHE A 8 8.14 -6.16 -20.09
C PHE A 8 7.01 -5.15 -20.16
N ALA A 9 5.78 -5.63 -20.11
CA ALA A 9 4.58 -4.80 -20.21
C ALA A 9 3.67 -4.98 -19.00
N ALA A 10 2.97 -3.90 -18.64
CA ALA A 10 1.80 -3.94 -17.79
C ALA A 10 0.70 -3.02 -18.38
N ILE A 11 -0.51 -3.15 -17.88
CA ILE A 11 -1.67 -2.37 -18.30
C ILE A 11 -2.21 -1.62 -17.09
N GLY A 12 -2.54 -0.34 -17.28
CA GLY A 12 -3.21 0.51 -16.33
C GLY A 12 -3.88 1.68 -17.03
N ASP A 13 -4.71 2.40 -16.34
CA ASP A 13 -5.27 3.69 -16.76
C ASP A 13 -4.50 4.77 -16.00
N PHE A 14 -3.49 5.35 -16.65
CA PHE A 14 -2.56 6.28 -15.98
C PHE A 14 -3.02 7.73 -16.02
N ASP A 15 -3.97 8.10 -16.87
CA ASP A 15 -4.56 9.45 -16.92
C ASP A 15 -6.02 9.49 -16.43
N MET A 16 -6.50 8.35 -15.92
CA MET A 16 -7.82 8.18 -15.32
C MET A 16 -8.97 8.55 -16.28
N ASP A 17 -8.78 8.28 -17.59
CA ASP A 17 -9.76 8.55 -18.63
C ASP A 17 -10.72 7.37 -18.91
N ALA A 18 -10.61 6.28 -18.13
CA ALA A 18 -11.32 5.02 -18.25
C ALA A 18 -10.96 4.21 -19.52
N ALA A 19 -9.83 4.51 -20.16
CA ALA A 19 -9.26 3.72 -21.23
C ALA A 19 -7.89 3.17 -20.82
N PRO A 20 -7.54 1.94 -21.25
CA PRO A 20 -6.25 1.37 -20.84
C PRO A 20 -5.08 1.98 -21.59
N ASP A 21 -3.98 2.10 -20.88
CA ASP A 21 -2.64 2.36 -21.41
C ASP A 21 -1.76 1.12 -21.23
N VAL A 22 -0.71 1.03 -22.02
CA VAL A 22 0.32 0.00 -21.89
C VAL A 22 1.64 0.66 -21.50
N VAL A 23 2.13 0.36 -20.31
CA VAL A 23 3.50 0.70 -19.94
C VAL A 23 4.44 -0.41 -20.44
N LEU A 24 5.54 -0.01 -21.08
CA LEU A 24 6.63 -0.89 -21.50
C LEU A 24 7.94 -0.46 -20.85
N VAL A 25 8.67 -1.44 -20.33
CA VAL A 25 10.01 -1.29 -19.76
C VAL A 25 10.98 -2.11 -20.60
N GLY A 26 12.03 -1.50 -21.09
CA GLY A 26 13.07 -2.19 -21.86
C GLY A 26 14.19 -1.24 -22.25
N GLY A 27 15.39 -1.77 -22.43
CA GLY A 27 16.57 -0.96 -22.80
C GLY A 27 16.97 0.10 -21.76
N GLY A 28 16.50 -0.02 -20.52
CA GLY A 28 16.73 0.96 -19.45
C GLY A 28 15.75 2.14 -19.45
N GLU A 29 14.69 2.06 -20.23
CA GLU A 29 13.70 3.13 -20.42
C GLU A 29 12.28 2.65 -20.13
N VAL A 30 11.41 3.61 -19.80
CA VAL A 30 9.96 3.44 -19.63
C VAL A 30 9.23 4.26 -20.68
N ILE A 31 8.20 3.68 -21.29
CA ILE A 31 7.33 4.34 -22.25
C ILE A 31 5.87 3.96 -21.99
N ILE A 32 4.95 4.89 -22.14
CA ILE A 32 3.51 4.64 -22.09
C ILE A 32 2.92 4.79 -23.48
N LEU A 33 2.13 3.79 -23.88
CA LEU A 33 1.46 3.71 -25.17
C LEU A 33 -0.06 3.69 -24.95
N ASP A 34 -0.77 4.30 -25.85
CA ASP A 34 -2.20 4.12 -26.01
C ASP A 34 -2.50 2.67 -26.40
N ALA A 35 -3.29 1.95 -25.61
CA ALA A 35 -3.51 0.52 -25.81
C ALA A 35 -4.29 0.20 -27.12
N ALA A 36 -5.16 1.10 -27.58
CA ALA A 36 -5.95 0.89 -28.78
C ALA A 36 -5.16 1.09 -30.06
N THR A 37 -4.25 2.05 -30.08
CA THR A 37 -3.53 2.47 -31.32
C THR A 37 -2.05 2.11 -31.31
N GLY A 38 -1.46 1.83 -30.13
CA GLY A 38 -0.03 1.64 -29.95
C GLY A 38 0.78 2.93 -30.11
N ALA A 39 0.15 4.10 -30.18
CA ALA A 39 0.83 5.37 -30.25
C ALA A 39 1.50 5.70 -28.90
N THR A 40 2.66 6.34 -28.95
CA THR A 40 3.32 6.82 -27.72
C THR A 40 2.49 7.94 -27.11
N ARG A 41 2.13 7.80 -25.86
CA ARG A 41 1.50 8.84 -25.04
C ARG A 41 2.57 9.61 -24.26
N LEU A 42 3.44 8.91 -23.54
CA LEU A 42 4.52 9.52 -22.75
C LEU A 42 5.84 8.74 -22.95
N GLY A 43 6.95 9.43 -22.78
CA GLY A 43 8.30 8.85 -22.84
C GLY A 43 8.84 8.72 -24.28
N PRO A 44 9.94 7.96 -24.50
CA PRO A 44 10.68 7.17 -23.50
C PRO A 44 11.42 8.04 -22.47
N VAL A 45 11.52 7.55 -21.24
CA VAL A 45 12.28 8.17 -20.16
C VAL A 45 13.21 7.15 -19.54
N ALA A 46 14.47 7.52 -19.29
CA ALA A 46 15.44 6.65 -18.64
C ALA A 46 15.07 6.42 -17.17
N ILE A 47 15.17 5.16 -16.72
CA ILE A 47 14.91 4.77 -15.32
C ILE A 47 15.95 5.35 -14.36
N GLY A 48 17.21 5.43 -14.81
CA GLY A 48 18.29 6.10 -14.07
C GLY A 48 19.33 5.19 -13.44
N GLY A 49 19.10 3.89 -13.39
CA GLY A 49 20.07 2.89 -12.96
C GLY A 49 20.84 2.26 -14.13
N THR A 50 21.29 1.03 -13.94
CA THR A 50 21.98 0.24 -14.97
C THR A 50 21.19 -1.01 -15.31
N GLY A 51 21.34 -1.50 -16.56
CA GLY A 51 20.61 -2.67 -17.05
C GLY A 51 19.32 -2.31 -17.78
N VAL A 52 18.62 -3.35 -18.24
CA VAL A 52 17.48 -3.19 -19.16
C VAL A 52 16.15 -2.85 -18.46
N GLY A 53 16.04 -3.14 -17.18
CA GLY A 53 14.82 -2.99 -16.40
C GLY A 53 13.90 -4.22 -16.43
N GLY A 54 13.33 -4.57 -15.28
CA GLY A 54 12.44 -5.70 -15.07
C GLY A 54 10.97 -5.40 -15.35
N PRO A 55 10.08 -6.38 -15.08
CA PRO A 55 8.64 -6.19 -15.20
C PRO A 55 8.17 -5.01 -14.35
N PRO A 56 7.39 -4.08 -14.93
CA PRO A 56 6.81 -2.99 -14.13
C PRO A 56 5.73 -3.49 -13.18
N THR A 57 5.64 -2.86 -12.02
CA THR A 57 4.44 -2.85 -11.19
C THR A 57 3.67 -1.56 -11.42
N VAL A 58 2.35 -1.64 -11.26
CA VAL A 58 1.45 -0.48 -11.37
C VAL A 58 0.62 -0.43 -10.08
N ALA A 59 0.67 0.67 -9.38
CA ALA A 59 -0.08 0.90 -8.16
C ALA A 59 -0.13 2.40 -7.83
N ASP A 60 -1.03 2.78 -6.95
CA ASP A 60 -1.04 4.08 -6.28
C ASP A 60 0.00 4.03 -5.15
N PHE A 61 1.22 4.50 -5.43
CA PHE A 61 2.33 4.49 -4.47
C PHE A 61 2.32 5.70 -3.54
N ASP A 62 1.72 6.80 -3.94
CA ASP A 62 1.73 8.04 -3.15
C ASP A 62 0.35 8.44 -2.59
N GLY A 63 -0.68 7.62 -2.86
CA GLY A 63 -2.01 7.78 -2.29
C GLY A 63 -2.84 8.90 -2.95
N ASP A 64 -2.48 9.36 -4.15
CA ASP A 64 -3.22 10.44 -4.82
C ASP A 64 -4.38 9.95 -5.69
N GLY A 65 -4.56 8.63 -5.81
CA GLY A 65 -5.62 7.96 -6.54
C GLY A 65 -5.30 7.65 -7.99
N ALA A 66 -4.14 8.06 -8.52
CA ALA A 66 -3.65 7.70 -9.84
C ALA A 66 -2.47 6.72 -9.73
N PRO A 67 -2.31 5.76 -10.66
CA PRO A 67 -1.25 4.78 -10.53
C PRO A 67 0.09 5.31 -11.03
N GLU A 68 1.16 4.93 -10.31
CA GLU A 68 2.54 5.10 -10.72
C GLU A 68 3.13 3.78 -11.23
N ILE A 69 4.41 3.85 -11.62
CA ILE A 69 5.17 2.75 -12.20
C ILE A 69 6.37 2.44 -11.31
N GLY A 70 6.41 1.24 -10.76
CA GLY A 70 7.56 0.71 -10.05
C GLY A 70 8.41 -0.19 -10.95
N VAL A 71 9.72 0.01 -10.97
CA VAL A 71 10.64 -0.74 -11.83
C VAL A 71 11.98 -0.98 -11.15
N ALA A 72 12.47 -2.21 -11.22
CA ALA A 72 13.82 -2.57 -10.80
C ALA A 72 14.80 -2.56 -11.97
N GLN A 73 16.04 -2.12 -11.70
CA GLN A 73 17.23 -2.31 -12.53
C GLN A 73 18.35 -2.95 -11.71
N ALA A 74 19.54 -3.15 -12.30
CA ALA A 74 20.66 -3.79 -11.61
C ALA A 74 21.07 -3.10 -10.30
N THR A 75 20.96 -1.79 -10.20
CA THR A 75 21.51 -1.00 -9.09
C THR A 75 20.49 -0.17 -8.33
N ILE A 76 19.29 -0.04 -8.85
CA ILE A 76 18.20 0.71 -8.21
C ILE A 76 16.85 0.05 -8.44
N TYR A 77 15.94 0.27 -7.49
CA TYR A 77 14.50 0.27 -7.70
C TYR A 77 14.05 1.72 -7.85
N ALA A 78 13.18 2.02 -8.81
CA ALA A 78 12.68 3.37 -9.06
C ALA A 78 11.16 3.41 -9.12
N MET A 79 10.57 4.46 -8.58
CA MET A 79 9.18 4.82 -8.79
C MET A 79 9.12 6.03 -9.71
N LEU A 80 8.28 5.91 -10.75
CA LEU A 80 8.10 6.92 -11.79
C LEU A 80 6.62 7.29 -11.89
N LYS A 81 6.35 8.61 -11.90
CA LYS A 81 5.00 9.16 -11.98
C LYS A 81 4.72 9.74 -13.36
N PRO A 82 3.67 9.24 -14.07
CA PRO A 82 3.22 9.84 -15.32
C PRO A 82 2.69 11.26 -15.10
N ASP A 83 3.07 12.19 -15.95
CA ASP A 83 2.58 13.57 -15.97
C ASP A 83 2.05 13.89 -17.37
N TYR A 84 0.78 13.66 -17.58
CA TYR A 84 0.13 13.92 -18.87
C TYR A 84 0.01 15.41 -19.18
N ALA A 85 -0.09 16.26 -18.17
CA ALA A 85 -0.13 17.72 -18.37
C ALA A 85 1.25 18.25 -18.81
N GLY A 86 2.32 17.73 -18.22
CA GLY A 86 3.70 18.04 -18.60
C GLY A 86 4.23 17.28 -19.81
N GLY A 87 3.53 16.21 -20.23
CA GLY A 87 3.92 15.36 -21.37
C GLY A 87 5.15 14.50 -21.11
N THR A 88 5.39 14.07 -19.85
CA THR A 88 6.57 13.32 -19.44
C THR A 88 6.24 12.23 -18.40
N ILE A 89 7.23 11.40 -18.11
CA ILE A 89 7.24 10.50 -16.96
C ILE A 89 8.36 10.96 -16.02
N ASN A 90 8.02 11.27 -14.76
CA ASN A 90 8.96 11.85 -13.81
C ASN A 90 9.47 10.78 -12.84
N PRO A 91 10.78 10.54 -12.73
CA PRO A 91 11.33 9.80 -11.61
C PRO A 91 11.05 10.54 -10.29
N VAL A 92 10.38 9.91 -9.35
CA VAL A 92 10.03 10.50 -8.05
C VAL A 92 11.09 10.15 -7.02
N TRP A 93 11.38 8.85 -6.89
CA TRP A 93 12.47 8.39 -6.04
C TRP A 93 13.15 7.16 -6.64
N SER A 94 14.35 6.88 -6.15
CA SER A 94 15.04 5.62 -6.40
C SER A 94 15.73 5.14 -5.12
N ALA A 95 15.62 3.85 -4.85
CA ALA A 95 16.29 3.17 -3.75
C ALA A 95 17.35 2.21 -4.30
N ARG A 96 18.43 2.01 -3.54
CA ARG A 96 19.50 1.11 -3.95
C ARG A 96 19.05 -0.35 -3.80
N ASN A 97 19.39 -1.16 -4.80
CA ASN A 97 19.26 -2.61 -4.81
C ASN A 97 20.55 -3.29 -5.30
N HIS A 98 20.55 -4.62 -5.36
CA HIS A 98 21.69 -5.42 -5.80
C HIS A 98 21.23 -6.56 -6.72
N ASP A 99 20.92 -6.25 -7.98
CA ASP A 99 20.49 -7.19 -9.02
C ASP A 99 21.38 -7.13 -10.26
N ASN A 100 22.70 -7.35 -10.03
CA ASN A 100 23.70 -7.17 -11.07
C ASN A 100 23.71 -8.29 -12.12
N SER A 101 23.19 -9.50 -11.78
CA SER A 101 23.25 -10.64 -12.71
C SER A 101 22.18 -10.57 -13.78
N SER A 102 20.97 -10.17 -13.42
CA SER A 102 19.81 -10.19 -14.33
C SER A 102 19.32 -8.80 -14.73
N SER A 103 19.25 -7.89 -13.79
CA SER A 103 18.64 -6.55 -13.96
C SER A 103 17.17 -6.57 -14.42
N VAL A 104 16.46 -7.72 -14.25
CA VAL A 104 15.12 -7.95 -14.78
C VAL A 104 14.17 -8.57 -13.75
N THR A 105 14.54 -8.62 -12.48
CA THR A 105 13.68 -9.18 -11.44
C THR A 105 12.48 -8.28 -11.20
N GLY A 106 11.30 -8.90 -11.13
CA GLY A 106 10.04 -8.19 -10.87
C GLY A 106 9.82 -7.90 -9.39
N SER A 107 9.02 -6.90 -9.12
CA SER A 107 8.53 -6.55 -7.78
C SER A 107 7.06 -6.91 -7.62
N THR A 108 6.56 -6.72 -6.42
CA THR A 108 5.17 -6.83 -6.03
C THR A 108 4.85 -5.65 -5.12
N VAL A 109 3.62 -5.20 -5.12
CA VAL A 109 3.17 -4.10 -4.27
C VAL A 109 2.00 -4.55 -3.42
N PHE A 110 1.87 -3.97 -2.25
CA PHE A 110 0.73 -4.22 -1.35
C PHE A 110 0.62 -3.08 -0.33
N ASP A 111 -0.59 -2.71 -0.01
CA ASP A 111 -0.91 -1.77 1.07
C ASP A 111 -1.11 -2.57 2.36
N PHE A 112 -0.06 -2.66 3.18
CA PHE A 112 -0.07 -3.48 4.40
C PHE A 112 -0.89 -2.87 5.53
N GLU A 113 -0.98 -1.57 5.58
CA GLU A 113 -1.69 -0.84 6.62
C GLU A 113 -3.15 -0.55 6.27
N GLY A 114 -3.53 -0.69 5.00
CA GLY A 114 -4.87 -0.34 4.51
C GLY A 114 -5.12 1.16 4.46
N ASP A 115 -4.06 1.94 4.26
CA ASP A 115 -4.13 3.41 4.25
C ASP A 115 -4.24 4.01 2.84
N GLY A 116 -4.31 3.14 1.82
CA GLY A 116 -4.43 3.52 0.41
C GLY A 116 -3.09 3.79 -0.26
N VAL A 117 -1.97 3.55 0.43
CA VAL A 117 -0.61 3.73 -0.07
C VAL A 117 0.07 2.37 -0.19
N ALA A 118 0.60 2.04 -1.36
CA ALA A 118 1.17 0.71 -1.57
C ALA A 118 2.68 0.68 -1.30
N GLU A 119 3.14 -0.28 -0.47
CA GLU A 119 4.54 -0.60 -0.30
C GLU A 119 5.05 -1.51 -1.41
N VAL A 120 6.35 -1.45 -1.65
CA VAL A 120 7.04 -2.28 -2.64
C VAL A 120 7.77 -3.43 -1.99
N LEU A 121 7.45 -4.67 -2.40
CA LEU A 121 8.25 -5.85 -2.11
C LEU A 121 9.18 -6.14 -3.29
N TYR A 122 10.47 -6.23 -3.02
CA TYR A 122 11.45 -6.56 -4.01
C TYR A 122 12.50 -7.53 -3.45
N ASN A 123 12.86 -8.54 -4.23
CA ASN A 123 13.87 -9.52 -3.85
C ASN A 123 14.99 -9.50 -4.88
N ASP A 124 16.15 -9.02 -4.48
CA ASP A 124 17.36 -9.01 -5.30
C ASP A 124 18.30 -10.18 -4.96
N GLU A 125 19.52 -10.14 -5.46
CA GLU A 125 20.54 -11.19 -5.24
C GLU A 125 20.92 -11.36 -3.77
N CYS A 126 20.87 -10.28 -2.98
CA CYS A 126 21.42 -10.22 -1.63
C CYS A 126 20.41 -9.88 -0.55
N TYR A 127 19.29 -9.28 -0.90
CA TYR A 127 18.33 -8.79 0.08
C TYR A 127 16.89 -9.03 -0.36
N MET A 128 16.03 -9.17 0.63
CA MET A 128 14.59 -9.00 0.54
C MET A 128 14.27 -7.61 1.06
N TRP A 129 13.60 -6.79 0.25
CA TRP A 129 13.31 -5.39 0.55
C TRP A 129 11.82 -5.15 0.70
N VAL A 130 11.45 -4.24 1.60
CA VAL A 130 10.18 -3.51 1.55
C VAL A 130 10.51 -2.02 1.56
N TYR A 131 10.08 -1.33 0.52
CA TYR A 131 10.23 0.12 0.40
C TYR A 131 8.89 0.81 0.65
N ASP A 132 8.93 1.92 1.33
CA ASP A 132 7.82 2.84 1.51
C ASP A 132 7.42 3.43 0.15
N GLY A 133 6.13 3.37 -0.19
CA GLY A 133 5.64 3.77 -1.51
C GLY A 133 5.97 5.21 -1.88
N PRO A 134 5.57 6.21 -1.07
CA PRO A 134 5.79 7.62 -1.40
C PRO A 134 7.27 8.04 -1.44
N THR A 135 8.13 7.45 -0.62
CA THR A 135 9.48 7.96 -0.38
C THR A 135 10.61 7.03 -0.83
N GLY A 136 10.34 5.75 -1.02
CA GLY A 136 11.36 4.72 -1.28
C GLY A 136 12.24 4.42 -0.07
N ALA A 137 11.87 4.89 1.13
CA ALA A 137 12.62 4.57 2.35
C ALA A 137 12.52 3.06 2.65
N VAL A 138 13.61 2.46 3.13
CA VAL A 138 13.62 1.04 3.49
C VAL A 138 12.83 0.84 4.78
N ARG A 139 11.67 0.19 4.70
CA ARG A 139 10.86 -0.21 5.86
C ARG A 139 11.30 -1.54 6.44
N PHE A 140 11.74 -2.46 5.58
CA PHE A 140 12.25 -3.77 5.97
C PHE A 140 13.34 -4.20 4.99
N ALA A 141 14.39 -4.84 5.51
CA ALA A 141 15.41 -5.50 4.72
C ALA A 141 15.89 -6.76 5.45
N ALA A 142 15.91 -7.88 4.75
CA ALA A 142 16.47 -9.13 5.26
C ALA A 142 17.53 -9.66 4.28
N PRO A 143 18.69 -10.14 4.79
CA PRO A 143 19.68 -10.78 3.95
C PRO A 143 19.12 -12.03 3.28
N THR A 144 19.38 -12.18 2.00
CA THR A 144 19.10 -13.39 1.23
C THR A 144 20.30 -13.75 0.36
N ASN A 145 20.16 -14.76 -0.45
CA ASN A 145 21.14 -15.15 -1.42
C ASN A 145 20.48 -15.91 -2.57
N SER A 146 20.24 -15.21 -3.66
CA SER A 146 19.47 -15.76 -4.78
C SER A 146 20.16 -15.51 -6.12
N PHE A 147 19.97 -16.42 -7.08
CA PHE A 147 20.09 -16.08 -8.48
C PHE A 147 18.79 -15.39 -8.89
N THR A 148 18.91 -14.20 -9.41
CA THR A 148 17.76 -13.41 -9.85
C THR A 148 17.46 -13.65 -11.34
N GLY A 149 16.25 -13.27 -11.75
CA GLY A 149 15.78 -13.38 -13.13
C GLY A 149 14.26 -13.35 -13.20
N THR A 150 13.62 -14.43 -12.79
CA THR A 150 12.17 -14.57 -12.86
C THR A 150 11.51 -14.70 -11.48
N GLU A 151 12.30 -14.72 -10.43
CA GLU A 151 11.79 -14.65 -9.06
C GLU A 151 11.06 -13.32 -8.85
N ALA A 152 9.92 -13.43 -8.21
CA ALA A 152 9.20 -12.27 -7.76
C ALA A 152 8.48 -12.64 -6.47
N SER A 153 8.65 -11.82 -5.46
CA SER A 153 7.91 -11.92 -4.21
C SER A 153 6.42 -11.77 -4.47
N LEU A 154 5.60 -12.28 -3.57
CA LEU A 154 4.16 -12.11 -3.62
C LEU A 154 3.60 -11.85 -2.22
N VAL A 155 2.37 -11.34 -2.17
CA VAL A 155 1.61 -11.14 -0.94
C VAL A 155 0.30 -11.91 -1.06
N ALA A 156 0.02 -12.76 -0.06
CA ALA A 156 -1.22 -13.52 0.04
C ALA A 156 -1.46 -13.90 1.50
N ASP A 157 -2.72 -14.14 1.87
CA ASP A 157 -3.07 -14.81 3.13
C ASP A 157 -2.82 -16.32 2.96
N VAL A 158 -1.62 -16.78 3.33
CA VAL A 158 -1.18 -18.15 3.02
C VAL A 158 -1.57 -19.17 4.08
N ASP A 159 -1.95 -18.74 5.28
CA ASP A 159 -2.41 -19.62 6.36
C ASP A 159 -3.91 -19.45 6.67
N ALA A 160 -4.61 -18.60 5.92
CA ALA A 160 -6.03 -18.32 6.01
C ALA A 160 -6.45 -17.81 7.39
N ASP A 161 -5.59 -16.98 8.01
CA ASP A 161 -5.88 -16.35 9.30
C ASP A 161 -6.55 -14.97 9.17
N GLY A 162 -6.73 -14.48 7.93
CA GLY A 162 -7.35 -13.21 7.60
C GLY A 162 -6.37 -12.04 7.54
N HIS A 163 -5.06 -12.30 7.58
CA HIS A 163 -4.00 -11.32 7.45
C HIS A 163 -3.06 -11.66 6.31
N ALA A 164 -2.39 -10.67 5.75
CA ALA A 164 -1.47 -10.86 4.64
C ALA A 164 -0.10 -11.35 5.11
N GLU A 165 0.52 -12.21 4.33
CA GLU A 165 1.93 -12.61 4.45
C GLU A 165 2.71 -12.19 3.21
N MET A 166 3.98 -11.85 3.42
CA MET A 166 4.98 -11.75 2.36
C MET A 166 5.59 -13.13 2.09
N VAL A 167 5.56 -13.56 0.84
CA VAL A 167 6.19 -14.80 0.40
C VAL A 167 7.36 -14.48 -0.51
N MET A 168 8.54 -14.85 -0.09
CA MET A 168 9.79 -14.55 -0.77
C MET A 168 10.56 -15.84 -1.11
N ILE A 169 11.21 -15.84 -2.26
CA ILE A 169 11.91 -17.01 -2.80
C ILE A 169 13.41 -16.74 -2.83
N SER A 170 14.20 -17.73 -2.40
CA SER A 170 15.65 -17.70 -2.51
C SER A 170 16.17 -18.99 -3.11
N THR A 171 16.99 -18.90 -4.14
CA THR A 171 17.60 -20.06 -4.80
C THR A 171 18.81 -20.59 -4.06
N GLY A 172 19.37 -19.83 -3.10
CA GLY A 172 20.53 -20.20 -2.32
C GLY A 172 21.82 -20.18 -3.15
N ALA A 173 22.06 -19.10 -3.88
CA ALA A 173 23.28 -18.85 -4.60
C ALA A 173 24.52 -18.83 -3.67
N ASN A 174 25.71 -18.92 -4.23
CA ASN A 174 26.93 -18.70 -3.46
C ASN A 174 27.07 -17.20 -3.14
N PRO A 175 27.16 -16.79 -1.86
CA PRO A 175 27.33 -15.38 -1.49
C PRO A 175 28.55 -14.71 -2.14
N ASP A 176 29.63 -15.48 -2.36
CA ASP A 176 30.83 -14.95 -3.00
C ASP A 176 30.64 -14.63 -4.49
N ALA A 177 29.71 -15.32 -5.15
CA ALA A 177 29.42 -15.09 -6.57
C ALA A 177 28.76 -13.72 -6.84
N TRP A 178 27.97 -13.25 -5.89
CA TRP A 178 27.24 -11.98 -6.02
C TRP A 178 27.77 -10.88 -5.10
N HIS A 179 28.87 -11.14 -4.40
CA HIS A 179 29.50 -10.21 -3.48
C HIS A 179 28.59 -9.77 -2.30
N CYS A 180 27.55 -10.53 -1.96
CA CYS A 180 26.66 -10.20 -0.85
C CYS A 180 27.43 -10.09 0.48
N ASN A 181 28.42 -10.95 0.70
CA ASN A 181 29.30 -10.93 1.87
C ASN A 181 30.20 -9.66 1.94
N HIS A 182 30.31 -8.87 0.88
CA HIS A 182 31.02 -7.60 0.91
C HIS A 182 30.26 -6.51 1.65
N HIS A 183 28.99 -6.73 1.98
CA HIS A 183 28.12 -5.80 2.71
C HIS A 183 27.91 -6.22 4.17
N MET A 184 28.74 -7.10 4.72
CA MET A 184 28.56 -7.61 6.09
C MET A 184 28.58 -6.53 7.16
N ASP A 185 29.26 -5.42 6.92
CA ASP A 185 29.35 -4.26 7.81
C ASP A 185 28.37 -3.14 7.50
N GLY A 186 27.47 -3.33 6.54
CA GLY A 186 26.57 -2.31 6.06
C GLY A 186 27.22 -1.24 5.17
N SER A 187 28.39 -1.55 4.59
CA SER A 187 29.10 -0.64 3.68
C SER A 187 28.32 -0.36 2.40
N GLY A 188 28.65 0.75 1.73
CA GLY A 188 28.08 1.13 0.44
C GLY A 188 26.63 1.56 0.47
N GLY A 189 26.04 1.81 1.67
CA GLY A 189 24.64 2.20 1.84
C GLY A 189 23.65 1.03 1.79
N TYR A 190 24.14 -0.20 1.89
CA TYR A 190 23.34 -1.40 2.07
C TYR A 190 23.15 -1.71 3.56
N PRO A 191 22.06 -2.39 3.96
CA PRO A 191 21.97 -2.99 5.29
C PRO A 191 23.12 -3.99 5.53
N ALA A 192 23.48 -4.23 6.78
CA ALA A 192 24.47 -5.26 7.09
C ALA A 192 23.97 -6.63 6.61
N TRP A 193 24.78 -7.32 5.80
CA TRP A 193 24.46 -8.65 5.30
C TRP A 193 25.10 -9.71 6.20
N THR A 194 24.29 -10.58 6.79
CA THR A 194 24.77 -11.67 7.63
C THR A 194 24.16 -12.97 7.15
N ALA A 195 25.02 -13.97 6.89
CA ALA A 195 24.53 -15.30 6.55
C ALA A 195 23.58 -15.84 7.64
N PRO A 196 22.57 -16.63 7.28
CA PRO A 196 21.69 -17.27 8.26
C PRO A 196 22.49 -18.06 9.31
N SER A 197 22.00 -18.09 10.54
CA SER A 197 22.69 -18.71 11.71
C SER A 197 23.00 -20.21 11.56
N TYR A 198 22.36 -20.90 10.61
CA TYR A 198 22.62 -22.30 10.28
C TYR A 198 23.73 -22.52 9.25
N GLY A 199 24.49 -21.48 8.90
CA GLY A 199 25.70 -21.60 8.07
C GLY A 199 25.46 -22.03 6.63
N ARG A 200 24.24 -21.94 6.13
CA ARG A 200 23.87 -22.22 4.73
C ARG A 200 23.31 -20.96 4.08
N ALA A 201 23.56 -20.82 2.78
CA ALA A 201 22.83 -19.83 1.99
C ALA A 201 21.31 -20.05 2.12
N TRP A 202 20.54 -19.00 2.15
CA TRP A 202 19.09 -19.07 2.08
C TRP A 202 18.70 -19.89 0.85
N ARG A 203 17.79 -20.82 1.03
CA ARG A 203 17.26 -21.65 -0.04
C ARG A 203 15.85 -22.06 0.28
N GLY A 204 14.93 -21.78 -0.63
CA GLY A 204 13.54 -22.16 -0.51
C GLY A 204 12.61 -20.95 -0.42
N ILE A 205 11.50 -21.16 0.25
CA ILE A 205 10.46 -20.15 0.44
C ILE A 205 10.55 -19.64 1.88
N SER A 206 10.55 -18.33 2.02
CA SER A 206 10.45 -17.62 3.30
C SER A 206 9.11 -16.92 3.36
N VAL A 207 8.36 -17.12 4.45
CA VAL A 207 7.10 -16.48 4.72
C VAL A 207 7.29 -15.54 5.91
N PHE A 208 6.93 -14.28 5.74
CA PHE A 208 7.01 -13.27 6.79
C PHE A 208 5.61 -12.74 7.06
N ARG A 209 5.31 -12.53 8.33
CA ARG A 209 4.09 -11.86 8.79
C ARG A 209 4.42 -10.83 9.85
N ASP A 210 3.50 -9.91 10.08
CA ASP A 210 3.62 -9.01 11.21
C ASP A 210 3.40 -9.77 12.54
N ALA A 211 4.26 -9.50 13.53
CA ALA A 211 4.20 -10.17 14.83
C ALA A 211 2.92 -9.87 15.62
N ALA A 212 2.26 -8.75 15.33
CA ALA A 212 1.02 -8.32 15.96
C ALA A 212 -0.23 -8.66 15.11
N ASN A 213 -0.06 -9.28 13.93
CA ASN A 213 -1.13 -9.46 12.95
C ASN A 213 -1.84 -8.13 12.65
N SER A 214 -1.07 -7.07 12.42
CA SER A 214 -1.62 -5.74 12.14
C SER A 214 -1.78 -5.47 10.65
N TRP A 215 -1.19 -6.31 9.78
CA TRP A 215 -1.38 -6.18 8.35
C TRP A 215 -2.82 -6.54 7.95
N VAL A 216 -3.32 -5.84 6.94
CA VAL A 216 -4.68 -6.08 6.45
C VAL A 216 -4.81 -7.44 5.79
N GLY A 217 -6.03 -7.93 5.70
CA GLY A 217 -6.34 -9.17 5.00
C GLY A 217 -6.16 -9.05 3.49
N THR A 218 -5.98 -10.19 2.83
CA THR A 218 -5.93 -10.27 1.38
C THR A 218 -6.42 -11.64 0.89
N ARG A 219 -6.45 -11.85 -0.43
CA ARG A 219 -6.81 -13.13 -1.02
C ARG A 219 -5.77 -14.20 -0.70
N THR A 220 -6.22 -15.43 -0.53
CA THR A 220 -5.38 -16.60 -0.25
C THR A 220 -4.71 -17.18 -1.50
N MET A 221 -4.66 -16.43 -2.60
CA MET A 221 -4.17 -16.93 -3.88
C MET A 221 -3.26 -15.94 -4.61
N TRP A 222 -2.33 -16.52 -5.37
CA TRP A 222 -1.53 -15.87 -6.39
C TRP A 222 -1.21 -16.90 -7.48
N THR A 223 -1.85 -16.82 -8.63
CA THR A 223 -1.89 -17.92 -9.58
C THR A 223 -0.87 -17.85 -10.71
N GLN A 224 -0.28 -16.69 -10.96
CA GLN A 224 0.61 -16.48 -12.10
C GLN A 224 1.56 -15.32 -11.91
N HIS A 225 2.67 -15.30 -12.65
CA HIS A 225 3.67 -14.24 -12.57
C HIS A 225 3.08 -12.86 -12.93
N ALA A 226 2.31 -12.78 -14.01
CA ALA A 226 1.61 -11.58 -14.46
C ALA A 226 0.25 -11.45 -13.76
N TYR A 227 0.25 -11.47 -12.42
CA TYR A 227 -0.96 -11.46 -11.61
C TYR A 227 -1.56 -10.06 -11.52
N HIS A 228 -2.84 -9.97 -11.66
CA HIS A 228 -3.72 -8.91 -11.16
C HIS A 228 -5.05 -9.53 -10.74
N VAL A 229 -5.81 -8.85 -9.89
CA VAL A 229 -6.99 -9.46 -9.26
C VAL A 229 -8.00 -10.00 -10.28
N THR A 230 -8.23 -9.28 -11.37
CA THR A 230 -9.25 -9.63 -12.36
C THR A 230 -8.84 -10.76 -13.31
N ASN A 231 -7.58 -11.20 -13.31
CA ASN A 231 -7.14 -12.34 -14.12
C ASN A 231 -7.14 -13.69 -13.38
N THR A 232 -7.77 -13.74 -12.23
CA THR A 232 -7.93 -14.95 -11.42
C THR A 232 -9.34 -15.01 -10.86
N CYS A 233 -10.01 -16.15 -11.06
CA CYS A 233 -11.36 -16.39 -10.55
C CYS A 233 -11.37 -16.54 -9.03
N ASP A 234 -12.38 -15.97 -8.40
CA ASP A 234 -12.70 -16.13 -7.00
C ASP A 234 -14.04 -16.86 -6.83
N ASP A 235 -14.23 -17.58 -5.72
CA ASP A 235 -15.49 -18.29 -5.43
C ASP A 235 -16.71 -17.36 -5.40
N ALA A 236 -16.52 -16.11 -5.03
CA ALA A 236 -17.56 -15.08 -5.02
C ALA A 236 -17.80 -14.49 -6.42
N ASP A 237 -16.94 -14.76 -7.41
CA ASP A 237 -17.02 -14.13 -8.71
C ASP A 237 -17.90 -14.93 -9.68
N THR A 238 -19.21 -14.69 -9.61
CA THR A 238 -20.20 -15.29 -10.52
C THR A 238 -20.04 -14.86 -11.99
N ALA A 239 -19.18 -13.88 -12.27
CA ALA A 239 -18.91 -13.39 -13.61
C ALA A 239 -17.62 -13.95 -14.23
N CYS A 240 -16.92 -14.83 -13.52
CA CYS A 240 -15.81 -15.57 -14.10
C CYS A 240 -16.32 -16.49 -15.22
N ASP A 241 -15.82 -16.33 -16.45
CA ASP A 241 -16.26 -17.11 -17.61
C ASP A 241 -15.11 -18.00 -18.14
N PRO A 242 -15.30 -19.31 -18.23
CA PRO A 242 -16.47 -20.04 -17.75
C PRO A 242 -16.57 -19.91 -16.22
N ALA A 243 -17.77 -20.05 -15.66
CA ALA A 243 -17.93 -20.08 -14.21
C ALA A 243 -16.90 -21.04 -13.62
N GLY A 244 -15.72 -20.51 -13.35
CA GLY A 244 -14.54 -21.24 -12.93
C GLY A 244 -14.54 -21.40 -11.44
N GLY A 245 -13.83 -22.40 -10.95
CA GLY A 245 -13.54 -22.56 -9.56
C GLY A 245 -12.51 -21.54 -9.07
N TYR A 246 -12.39 -21.42 -7.79
CA TYR A 246 -11.40 -20.62 -7.08
C TYR A 246 -9.98 -20.84 -7.64
N GLY A 247 -9.30 -19.76 -8.00
CA GLY A 247 -7.95 -19.79 -8.52
C GLY A 247 -7.79 -20.10 -10.02
N GLU A 248 -8.88 -20.37 -10.75
CA GLU A 248 -8.80 -20.59 -12.19
C GLU A 248 -8.55 -19.29 -12.96
N ILE A 249 -7.88 -19.39 -14.09
CA ILE A 249 -7.63 -18.26 -14.99
C ILE A 249 -8.81 -18.11 -15.93
N PRO A 250 -9.53 -16.96 -15.92
CA PRO A 250 -10.67 -16.76 -16.81
C PRO A 250 -10.23 -16.67 -18.26
N ARG A 251 -11.08 -17.11 -19.21
CA ARG A 251 -10.80 -16.94 -20.64
C ARG A 251 -10.77 -15.48 -21.07
N ARG A 252 -11.50 -14.65 -20.39
CA ARG A 252 -11.62 -13.22 -20.63
C ARG A 252 -11.55 -12.52 -19.27
N PRO A 253 -10.33 -12.17 -18.82
CA PRO A 253 -10.19 -11.37 -17.62
C PRO A 253 -11.00 -10.07 -17.76
N ARG A 254 -11.55 -9.61 -16.66
CA ARG A 254 -12.12 -8.27 -16.60
C ARG A 254 -11.03 -7.23 -16.67
N ASP A 255 -11.41 -6.06 -17.08
CA ASP A 255 -10.52 -4.91 -17.12
C ASP A 255 -10.11 -4.52 -15.69
N ASN A 256 -8.81 -4.59 -15.37
CA ASN A 256 -8.29 -4.21 -14.05
C ASN A 256 -8.39 -2.68 -13.82
N TRP A 257 -8.36 -1.88 -14.86
CA TRP A 257 -8.49 -0.41 -14.79
C TRP A 257 -9.92 0.09 -14.64
N ALA A 258 -10.94 -0.75 -14.84
CA ALA A 258 -12.35 -0.33 -14.79
C ALA A 258 -12.82 0.12 -13.40
N LEU A 259 -12.11 -0.26 -12.36
CA LEU A 259 -12.34 0.14 -10.98
C LEU A 259 -11.06 0.76 -10.41
N PRO A 260 -11.09 1.97 -9.86
CA PRO A 260 -9.87 2.66 -9.42
C PRO A 260 -8.99 1.82 -8.49
N TRP A 261 -9.56 1.09 -7.54
CA TRP A 261 -8.81 0.24 -6.61
C TRP A 261 -8.26 -1.06 -7.24
N LEU A 262 -8.63 -1.40 -8.46
CA LEU A 262 -8.09 -2.51 -9.24
C LEU A 262 -7.19 -2.02 -10.38
N ASN A 263 -6.99 -0.71 -10.52
CA ASN A 263 -6.11 -0.10 -11.52
C ASN A 263 -4.63 -0.30 -11.11
N ASN A 264 -4.25 -1.57 -10.99
CA ASN A 264 -2.94 -2.00 -10.53
C ASN A 264 -2.46 -3.25 -11.27
N PHE A 265 -1.18 -3.56 -11.14
CA PHE A 265 -0.57 -4.76 -11.70
C PHE A 265 0.50 -5.29 -10.77
N ARG A 266 0.47 -6.60 -10.48
CA ARG A 266 1.28 -7.28 -9.47
C ARG A 266 0.98 -6.77 -8.06
N GLN A 267 -0.29 -6.58 -7.79
CA GLN A 267 -0.82 -6.27 -6.48
C GLN A 267 -1.95 -7.24 -6.15
N ASN A 268 -1.92 -7.83 -4.97
CA ASN A 268 -3.08 -8.47 -4.39
C ASN A 268 -3.93 -7.41 -3.68
N VAL A 269 -5.21 -7.69 -3.54
CA VAL A 269 -6.13 -6.80 -2.83
C VAL A 269 -6.82 -7.58 -1.74
N GLN A 270 -7.45 -6.85 -0.87
CA GLN A 270 -8.24 -7.39 0.22
C GLN A 270 -9.44 -8.18 -0.30
N GLU A 271 -9.91 -9.12 0.50
CA GLU A 271 -10.98 -10.03 0.15
C GLU A 271 -12.23 -9.29 -0.32
N GLY A 272 -12.75 -9.66 -1.48
CA GLY A 272 -13.94 -9.04 -2.07
C GLY A 272 -13.74 -7.67 -2.71
N GLY A 273 -12.50 -7.20 -2.89
CA GLY A 273 -12.22 -5.88 -3.46
C GLY A 273 -12.68 -4.72 -2.57
N ILE A 274 -13.04 -5.03 -1.34
CA ILE A 274 -13.32 -4.03 -0.31
C ILE A 274 -12.00 -3.78 0.39
N PHE A 275 -11.46 -2.58 0.28
CA PHE A 275 -10.34 -2.18 1.12
C PHE A 275 -10.75 -2.34 2.57
N ASP A 276 -9.98 -3.11 3.33
CA ASP A 276 -10.10 -3.14 4.78
C ASP A 276 -9.58 -1.82 5.33
N ALA A 277 -10.31 -0.75 5.07
CA ALA A 277 -9.98 0.55 5.62
C ALA A 277 -10.43 0.63 7.08
N PRO A 278 -9.80 1.46 7.90
CA PRO A 278 -10.35 1.86 9.18
C PRO A 278 -11.67 2.62 8.98
N ASP A 279 -12.51 2.66 9.99
CA ASP A 279 -13.76 3.41 10.02
C ASP A 279 -13.94 4.03 11.41
N ALA A 280 -13.63 5.30 11.53
CA ALA A 280 -13.64 6.03 12.79
C ALA A 280 -15.04 6.52 13.12
N VAL A 281 -15.66 5.98 14.13
CA VAL A 281 -16.99 6.36 14.61
C VAL A 281 -16.90 6.94 16.02
N LEU A 282 -17.63 8.01 16.27
CA LEU A 282 -17.64 8.71 17.53
C LEU A 282 -18.96 8.54 18.31
N ALA A 283 -18.82 8.37 19.61
CA ALA A 283 -19.89 8.61 20.55
C ALA A 283 -19.42 9.64 21.59
N LEU A 284 -20.25 10.62 21.91
CA LEU A 284 -19.89 11.68 22.84
C LEU A 284 -20.67 11.55 24.16
N ARG A 285 -19.94 11.69 25.26
CA ARG A 285 -20.49 11.79 26.62
C ARG A 285 -20.05 13.11 27.26
N VAL A 286 -21.01 13.79 27.87
CA VAL A 286 -20.79 15.07 28.57
C VAL A 286 -20.88 14.83 30.07
N THR A 287 -19.88 15.29 30.84
CA THR A 287 -19.89 15.18 32.31
C THR A 287 -20.36 16.48 32.96
N CYS A 288 -20.98 16.36 34.10
CA CYS A 288 -21.42 17.53 34.91
C CYS A 288 -20.35 17.99 35.91
N SER A 289 -19.08 18.05 35.42
CA SER A 289 -17.98 18.59 36.22
C SER A 289 -17.77 20.09 35.91
N ASP A 290 -17.02 20.78 36.73
CA ASP A 290 -16.57 22.14 36.50
C ASP A 290 -15.01 22.12 36.49
N PRO A 291 -14.32 22.31 35.36
CA PRO A 291 -14.89 22.48 34.02
C PRO A 291 -15.62 21.22 33.48
N VAL A 292 -16.55 21.44 32.55
CA VAL A 292 -17.24 20.37 31.84
C VAL A 292 -16.25 19.54 31.04
N ARG A 293 -16.34 18.22 31.13
CA ARG A 293 -15.53 17.31 30.31
C ARG A 293 -16.37 16.67 29.20
N LEU A 294 -15.86 16.78 28.00
CA LEU A 294 -16.37 16.15 26.79
C LEU A 294 -15.54 14.90 26.54
N VAL A 295 -16.13 13.73 26.63
CA VAL A 295 -15.44 12.45 26.46
C VAL A 295 -15.95 11.81 25.17
N ALA A 296 -15.12 11.81 24.14
CA ALA A 296 -15.37 11.13 22.88
C ALA A 296 -14.84 9.70 22.96
N SER A 297 -15.70 8.74 22.66
CA SER A 297 -15.32 7.34 22.47
C SER A 297 -15.07 7.13 20.97
N LEU A 298 -13.81 7.15 20.57
CA LEU A 298 -13.37 6.85 19.22
C LEU A 298 -13.32 5.34 19.03
N ARG A 299 -14.20 4.81 18.18
CA ARG A 299 -14.29 3.39 17.86
C ARG A 299 -13.88 3.18 16.41
N ASN A 300 -13.06 2.16 16.16
CA ASN A 300 -12.79 1.65 14.83
C ASN A 300 -13.83 0.57 14.47
N GLN A 301 -14.73 0.87 13.52
CA GLN A 301 -15.70 -0.09 12.98
C GLN A 301 -15.21 -0.76 11.70
N GLY A 302 -14.12 -0.27 11.14
CA GLY A 302 -13.46 -0.85 9.98
C GLY A 302 -12.68 -2.12 10.31
N ARG A 303 -12.03 -2.68 9.33
CA ARG A 303 -11.24 -3.90 9.44
C ARG A 303 -9.74 -3.63 9.51
N ALA A 304 -9.26 -2.47 9.03
CA ALA A 304 -7.88 -2.05 9.17
C ALA A 304 -7.63 -1.29 10.47
N LEU A 305 -6.37 -1.20 10.87
CA LEU A 305 -5.93 -0.43 12.01
C LEU A 305 -6.18 1.08 11.79
N LEU A 306 -6.78 1.73 12.76
CA LEU A 306 -6.82 3.19 12.81
C LEU A 306 -5.53 3.68 13.48
N PRO A 307 -4.61 4.34 12.74
CA PRO A 307 -3.27 4.68 13.25
C PRO A 307 -3.32 5.72 14.38
N PRO A 308 -2.24 5.90 15.14
CA PRO A 308 -2.11 7.07 16.01
C PRO A 308 -2.13 8.35 15.18
N GLY A 309 -2.56 9.46 15.78
CA GLY A 309 -2.62 10.75 15.09
C GLY A 309 -4.02 11.17 14.66
N VAL A 310 -5.05 10.35 14.93
CA VAL A 310 -6.45 10.73 14.65
C VAL A 310 -6.84 11.92 15.51
N THR A 311 -7.24 13.01 14.87
CA THR A 311 -7.66 14.23 15.53
C THR A 311 -9.19 14.28 15.66
N VAL A 312 -9.67 14.47 16.88
CA VAL A 312 -11.11 14.68 17.19
C VAL A 312 -11.29 16.13 17.63
N ALA A 313 -12.13 16.87 16.92
CA ALA A 313 -12.56 18.22 17.26
C ALA A 313 -13.89 18.16 18.02
N PHE A 314 -14.05 19.00 19.04
CA PHE A 314 -15.24 19.09 19.89
C PHE A 314 -15.93 20.42 19.65
N PHE A 315 -17.24 20.36 19.49
CA PHE A 315 -18.06 21.54 19.16
C PHE A 315 -19.22 21.72 20.13
N GLN A 316 -19.59 22.98 20.36
CA GLN A 316 -20.87 23.37 20.90
C GLN A 316 -21.80 23.73 19.75
N ARG A 317 -23.01 23.18 19.73
CA ARG A 317 -24.02 23.50 18.72
C ARG A 317 -24.44 24.97 18.82
N GLY A 318 -24.51 25.63 17.68
CA GLY A 318 -24.91 27.02 17.53
C GLY A 318 -25.22 27.37 16.09
N ALA A 319 -25.28 28.68 15.81
CA ALA A 319 -25.41 29.17 14.45
C ALA A 319 -24.43 30.35 14.22
N PRO A 320 -23.17 30.13 13.86
CA PRO A 320 -22.54 28.84 13.55
C PRO A 320 -22.17 27.99 14.78
N ASP A 321 -21.83 26.71 14.56
CA ASP A 321 -21.24 25.86 15.60
C ASP A 321 -19.90 26.42 16.06
N VAL A 322 -19.57 26.26 17.37
CA VAL A 322 -18.34 26.80 17.96
C VAL A 322 -17.41 25.65 18.33
N GLU A 323 -16.23 25.64 17.74
CA GLU A 323 -15.18 24.68 18.11
C GLU A 323 -14.60 25.03 19.50
N LEU A 324 -14.61 24.06 20.40
CA LEU A 324 -14.13 24.19 21.77
C LEU A 324 -12.67 23.73 21.93
N GLY A 325 -12.19 22.86 21.06
CA GLY A 325 -10.83 22.34 21.05
C GLY A 325 -10.69 21.01 20.33
N ARG A 326 -9.46 20.52 20.25
CA ARG A 326 -9.10 19.27 19.58
C ARG A 326 -8.27 18.38 20.48
N VAL A 327 -8.41 17.07 20.33
CA VAL A 327 -7.56 16.06 20.98
C VAL A 327 -7.13 15.05 19.92
N THR A 328 -5.84 14.74 19.89
CA THR A 328 -5.27 13.79 18.93
C THR A 328 -4.91 12.50 19.65
N SER A 329 -5.25 11.35 19.04
CA SER A 329 -4.92 10.03 19.58
C SER A 329 -3.41 9.80 19.58
N THR A 330 -2.88 9.20 20.64
CA THR A 330 -1.47 8.82 20.76
C THR A 330 -1.26 7.30 20.58
N GLU A 331 -2.36 6.55 20.54
CA GLU A 331 -2.36 5.10 20.41
C GLU A 331 -3.20 4.69 19.21
N PRO A 332 -2.87 3.56 18.56
CA PRO A 332 -3.69 2.99 17.49
C PRO A 332 -5.00 2.43 18.04
N VAL A 333 -6.05 2.43 17.22
CA VAL A 333 -7.33 1.79 17.56
C VAL A 333 -7.55 0.59 16.64
N PHE A 334 -7.39 -0.60 17.18
CA PHE A 334 -7.61 -1.86 16.43
C PHE A 334 -9.09 -2.04 16.06
N PRO A 335 -9.40 -2.84 15.02
CA PRO A 335 -10.76 -3.18 14.66
C PRO A 335 -11.63 -3.60 15.86
N GLY A 336 -12.80 -2.99 15.97
CA GLY A 336 -13.74 -3.24 17.07
C GLY A 336 -13.35 -2.65 18.44
N ARG A 337 -12.17 -2.04 18.58
CA ARG A 337 -11.71 -1.41 19.83
C ARG A 337 -12.19 0.04 19.94
N VAL A 338 -12.09 0.57 21.16
CA VAL A 338 -12.48 1.93 21.51
C VAL A 338 -11.35 2.60 22.28
N LEU A 339 -11.08 3.87 21.95
CA LEU A 339 -10.17 4.77 22.66
C LEU A 339 -10.96 5.98 23.17
N GLU A 340 -10.83 6.32 24.44
CA GLU A 340 -11.48 7.53 25.00
C GLU A 340 -10.54 8.74 24.87
N LEU A 341 -11.04 9.80 24.23
CA LEU A 341 -10.38 11.11 24.11
C LEU A 341 -11.18 12.15 24.89
N THR A 342 -10.52 12.87 25.78
CA THR A 342 -11.18 13.82 26.69
C THR A 342 -10.71 15.24 26.46
N LEU A 343 -11.65 16.16 26.26
CA LEU A 343 -11.43 17.60 26.26
C LEU A 343 -12.09 18.23 27.51
N GLU A 344 -11.35 19.08 28.21
CA GLU A 344 -11.96 20.00 29.21
C GLU A 344 -12.45 21.25 28.46
N ALA A 345 -13.76 21.50 28.55
CA ALA A 345 -14.36 22.66 27.89
C ALA A 345 -13.84 23.97 28.50
N PRO A 346 -13.81 25.07 27.75
CA PRO A 346 -13.46 26.38 28.30
C PRO A 346 -14.32 26.75 29.51
N ALA A 347 -13.74 27.50 30.43
CA ALA A 347 -14.45 27.91 31.63
C ALA A 347 -15.74 28.70 31.31
N GLY A 348 -16.82 28.39 32.01
CA GLY A 348 -18.11 29.05 31.84
C GLY A 348 -19.02 28.40 30.77
N VAL A 349 -18.62 27.32 30.12
CA VAL A 349 -19.49 26.53 29.24
C VAL A 349 -20.41 25.65 30.10
N PRO A 350 -21.76 25.82 30.02
CA PRO A 350 -22.66 25.04 30.85
C PRO A 350 -22.80 23.60 30.33
N PRO A 351 -22.92 22.60 31.20
CA PRO A 351 -23.12 21.19 30.76
C PRO A 351 -24.46 20.96 30.08
N THR A 352 -25.41 21.87 30.21
CA THR A 352 -26.74 21.79 29.59
C THR A 352 -26.77 22.19 28.11
N GLU A 353 -25.68 22.72 27.62
CA GLU A 353 -25.53 22.99 26.19
C GLU A 353 -25.47 21.68 25.39
N THR A 354 -25.70 21.80 24.08
CA THR A 354 -25.61 20.66 23.16
C THR A 354 -24.25 20.62 22.52
N PHE A 355 -23.60 19.47 22.56
CA PHE A 355 -22.26 19.25 22.03
C PHE A 355 -22.23 18.10 21.03
N PHE A 356 -21.27 18.12 20.12
CA PHE A 356 -20.91 16.98 19.28
C PHE A 356 -19.39 16.94 19.09
N ALA A 357 -18.89 15.81 18.65
CA ALA A 357 -17.49 15.61 18.29
C ALA A 357 -17.39 15.17 16.83
N ARG A 358 -16.28 15.53 16.18
CA ARG A 358 -16.00 15.20 14.77
C ARG A 358 -14.59 14.68 14.60
N VAL A 359 -14.41 13.58 13.88
CA VAL A 359 -13.10 13.19 13.35
C VAL A 359 -12.69 14.18 12.27
N VAL A 360 -11.52 14.78 12.43
CA VAL A 360 -10.97 15.72 11.45
C VAL A 360 -9.99 14.95 10.56
N VAL A 361 -10.39 14.69 9.34
CA VAL A 361 -9.54 14.12 8.31
C VAL A 361 -9.11 15.27 7.40
N ASP A 362 -7.83 15.59 7.41
CA ASP A 362 -7.25 16.57 6.50
C ASP A 362 -6.68 15.79 5.30
N PRO A 363 -7.24 15.95 4.09
CA PRO A 363 -6.80 15.20 2.92
C PRO A 363 -5.32 15.37 2.56
N GLU A 364 -4.70 16.49 3.00
CA GLU A 364 -3.29 16.78 2.72
C GLU A 364 -2.32 16.18 3.75
N THR A 365 -2.82 15.84 4.94
CA THR A 365 -1.97 15.38 6.07
C THR A 365 -2.47 14.11 6.72
N ALA A 366 -3.58 13.55 6.26
CA ALA A 366 -4.13 12.32 6.82
C ALA A 366 -3.19 11.12 6.53
N THR A 367 -2.93 10.36 7.58
CA THR A 367 -2.11 9.14 7.51
C THR A 367 -2.94 7.89 7.24
N PHE A 368 -4.24 8.04 7.01
CA PHE A 368 -5.17 6.95 6.71
C PHE A 368 -6.36 7.46 5.90
N ARG A 369 -7.00 6.55 5.17
CA ARG A 369 -8.29 6.77 4.52
C ARG A 369 -9.34 5.89 5.20
N GLU A 370 -10.55 6.41 5.35
CA GLU A 370 -11.66 5.67 5.94
C GLU A 370 -12.53 5.03 4.87
N CYS A 371 -13.15 3.87 5.17
CA CYS A 371 -14.16 3.32 4.27
C CYS A 371 -15.46 4.13 4.25
N ARG A 372 -15.69 4.94 5.27
CA ARG A 372 -16.85 5.82 5.35
C ARG A 372 -16.47 7.14 6.02
N GLU A 373 -16.71 8.24 5.32
CA GLU A 373 -16.47 9.59 5.83
C GLU A 373 -17.77 10.29 6.28
N ASP A 374 -18.93 9.67 6.02
CA ASP A 374 -20.25 10.24 6.34
C ASP A 374 -20.71 9.96 7.79
N ASN A 375 -19.91 9.23 8.58
CA ASN A 375 -20.20 8.83 9.96
C ASN A 375 -19.19 9.39 10.99
N ASN A 376 -18.37 10.36 10.59
CA ASN A 376 -17.31 10.98 11.39
C ASN A 376 -17.81 11.94 12.49
N ASP A 377 -19.09 12.28 12.49
CA ASP A 377 -19.72 13.08 13.53
C ASP A 377 -20.39 12.17 14.59
N SER A 378 -20.22 12.53 15.85
CA SER A 378 -21.03 11.90 16.91
C SER A 378 -22.48 12.42 16.87
N ASP A 379 -23.39 11.66 17.47
CA ASP A 379 -24.69 12.19 17.86
C ASP A 379 -24.53 13.37 18.82
N ASP A 380 -25.52 14.24 18.85
CA ASP A 380 -25.60 15.34 19.78
C ASP A 380 -25.75 14.84 21.25
N ALA A 381 -24.99 15.43 22.15
CA ALA A 381 -24.99 15.07 23.56
C ALA A 381 -25.14 16.29 24.48
N THR A 382 -25.82 16.13 25.59
CA THR A 382 -25.95 17.13 26.65
C THR A 382 -25.62 16.50 28.00
N GLY A 383 -25.08 17.27 28.91
CA GLY A 383 -24.87 16.82 30.31
C GLY A 383 -26.20 16.62 31.03
N ARG A 384 -26.43 15.40 31.51
CA ARG A 384 -27.54 15.08 32.39
C ARG A 384 -27.03 15.17 33.82
N CYS A 385 -27.11 16.38 34.40
CA CYS A 385 -26.77 16.59 35.80
C CYS A 385 -27.95 16.23 36.68
N LEU A 386 -27.76 15.29 37.59
CA LEU A 386 -28.73 15.05 38.65
C LEU A 386 -28.58 16.19 39.68
N GLU A 387 -29.64 16.92 39.98
CA GLU A 387 -29.71 17.89 41.06
C GLU A 387 -29.55 17.22 42.41
#